data_8fb4c2bc4e7467290a2f0277b0fa8394
#
_entry.id   8fb4c2bc4e7467290a2f0277b0fa8394
#
_cell.length_a   1.000
_cell.length_b   1.000
_cell.length_c   1.000
_cell.angle_alpha   90.00
_cell.angle_beta   90.00
_cell.angle_gamma   90.00
#
_symmetry.space_group_name_H-M   'P 1'
#
loop_
_entity.id
_entity.type
_entity.pdbx_description
1 polymer ?
#
loop_
_entity_poly.entity_id
_entity_poly.type
_entity_poly.pdbx_seq_one_letter_code
_entity_poly.pdbx_strand_id
1 'polypeptide(L)'
;MENLFAGLIASKTRVKLLIRFFFNPEAKSYLRELAKEFNVSTNSVREELNQLTKTRLLKSERDGRQVYYSADTSHPLFPELKSIVGKVMGIDQVIDGIVNRLGDLEEAYLIDDYAEGKDTGIVDLLLVGNVDQYHLNDLSRKTERYIKRKIRSLVLNRDEYKKLFPELKKRPRVLIWKAK
;
A
#
# COMPACT_ATOMS: atom_id res chain seq x y z
N MET A 1 3.22 5.53 -13.02
CA MET A 1 2.68 4.21 -12.63
C MET A 1 2.10 3.40 -13.79
N GLU A 2 1.47 4.04 -14.76
CA GLU A 2 0.82 3.33 -15.89
C GLU A 2 1.76 2.52 -16.78
N ASN A 3 3.04 2.83 -16.85
CA ASN A 3 3.94 2.23 -17.84
C ASN A 3 4.48 0.82 -17.50
N LEU A 4 4.59 0.44 -16.22
CA LEU A 4 5.16 -0.87 -15.87
C LEU A 4 4.17 -2.01 -16.11
N PHE A 5 2.89 -1.79 -15.83
CA PHE A 5 1.83 -2.76 -16.10
C PHE A 5 1.18 -2.61 -17.48
N ALA A 6 1.30 -1.44 -18.12
CA ALA A 6 0.59 -1.16 -19.39
C ALA A 6 0.95 -2.12 -20.53
N GLY A 7 2.16 -2.68 -20.52
CA GLY A 7 2.59 -3.71 -21.47
C GLY A 7 2.22 -5.15 -21.07
N LEU A 8 1.85 -5.38 -19.79
CA LEU A 8 1.55 -6.72 -19.28
C LEU A 8 0.07 -6.92 -18.96
N ILE A 9 -0.61 -5.86 -18.55
CA ILE A 9 -2.02 -5.91 -18.11
C ILE A 9 -2.79 -4.81 -18.81
N ALA A 10 -3.63 -5.19 -19.77
CA ALA A 10 -4.42 -4.24 -20.56
C ALA A 10 -5.52 -3.52 -19.76
N SER A 11 -6.05 -4.16 -18.73
CA SER A 11 -7.15 -3.60 -17.91
C SER A 11 -6.64 -2.70 -16.80
N LYS A 12 -6.91 -1.40 -16.90
CA LYS A 12 -6.62 -0.42 -15.83
C LYS A 12 -7.34 -0.74 -14.52
N THR A 13 -8.56 -1.28 -14.61
CA THR A 13 -9.33 -1.70 -13.44
C THR A 13 -8.65 -2.86 -12.72
N ARG A 14 -8.13 -3.85 -13.47
CA ARG A 14 -7.36 -4.97 -12.90
C ARG A 14 -6.11 -4.49 -12.17
N VAL A 15 -5.36 -3.58 -12.75
CA VAL A 15 -4.17 -2.99 -12.10
C VAL A 15 -4.55 -2.35 -10.78
N LYS A 16 -5.62 -1.54 -10.73
CA LYS A 16 -6.09 -0.91 -9.49
C LYS A 16 -6.50 -1.94 -8.44
N LEU A 17 -7.18 -3.01 -8.83
CA LEU A 17 -7.56 -4.10 -7.92
C LEU A 17 -6.34 -4.84 -7.37
N LEU A 18 -5.35 -5.14 -8.22
CA LEU A 18 -4.11 -5.78 -7.78
C LEU A 18 -3.38 -4.90 -6.76
N ILE A 19 -3.25 -3.60 -7.04
CA ILE A 19 -2.66 -2.67 -6.09
C ILE A 19 -3.46 -2.68 -4.78
N ARG A 20 -4.77 -2.48 -4.83
CA ARG A 20 -5.64 -2.41 -3.66
C ARG A 20 -5.52 -3.60 -2.72
N PHE A 21 -5.48 -4.82 -3.27
CA PHE A 21 -5.52 -6.05 -2.47
C PHE A 21 -4.14 -6.66 -2.19
N PHE A 22 -3.18 -6.53 -3.09
CA PHE A 22 -1.85 -7.12 -2.87
C PHE A 22 -0.89 -6.17 -2.16
N PHE A 23 -1.13 -4.87 -2.24
CA PHE A 23 -0.37 -3.90 -1.45
C PHE A 23 -0.73 -3.98 0.03
N ASN A 24 -2.02 -4.02 0.35
CA ASN A 24 -2.52 -4.24 1.70
C ASN A 24 -3.38 -5.52 1.75
N PRO A 25 -2.81 -6.67 2.11
CA PRO A 25 -3.52 -7.94 2.15
C PRO A 25 -4.66 -8.00 3.17
N GLU A 26 -4.63 -7.14 4.20
CA GLU A 26 -5.69 -7.02 5.20
C GLU A 26 -6.92 -6.26 4.68
N ALA A 27 -6.78 -5.60 3.52
CA ALA A 27 -7.87 -4.82 2.96
C ALA A 27 -9.04 -5.72 2.55
N LYS A 28 -10.23 -5.32 2.99
CA LYS A 28 -11.51 -5.88 2.52
C LYS A 28 -12.31 -4.77 1.87
N SER A 29 -12.85 -5.02 0.70
CA SER A 29 -13.65 -4.04 -0.04
C SER A 29 -14.77 -4.73 -0.80
N TYR A 30 -15.87 -4.01 -1.04
CA TYR A 30 -17.01 -4.53 -1.80
C TYR A 30 -17.18 -3.79 -3.14
N LEU A 31 -17.90 -4.40 -4.06
CA LEU A 31 -18.05 -3.97 -5.45
C LEU A 31 -18.34 -2.47 -5.63
N ARG A 32 -19.33 -1.94 -4.91
CA ARG A 32 -19.76 -0.53 -5.09
C ARG A 32 -18.73 0.46 -4.58
N GLU A 33 -18.05 0.14 -3.50
CA GLU A 33 -16.95 0.92 -2.94
C GLU A 33 -15.83 1.04 -3.97
N LEU A 34 -15.36 -0.08 -4.50
CA LEU A 34 -14.29 -0.13 -5.50
C LEU A 34 -14.66 0.64 -6.79
N ALA A 35 -15.90 0.51 -7.25
CA ALA A 35 -16.35 1.21 -8.43
C ALA A 35 -16.34 2.74 -8.23
N LYS A 36 -16.78 3.20 -7.05
CA LYS A 36 -16.73 4.61 -6.66
C LYS A 36 -15.29 5.11 -6.52
N GLU A 37 -14.44 4.37 -5.80
CA GLU A 37 -13.03 4.71 -5.58
C GLU A 37 -12.27 4.83 -6.91
N PHE A 38 -12.49 3.88 -7.81
CA PHE A 38 -11.78 3.83 -9.09
C PHE A 38 -12.39 4.74 -10.17
N ASN A 39 -13.55 5.32 -9.90
CA ASN A 39 -14.33 6.11 -10.84
C ASN A 39 -14.62 5.35 -12.16
N VAL A 40 -15.14 4.12 -12.02
CA VAL A 40 -15.49 3.23 -13.13
C VAL A 40 -16.86 2.59 -12.90
N SER A 41 -17.43 1.96 -13.93
CA SER A 41 -18.71 1.25 -13.80
C SER A 41 -18.61 0.05 -12.88
N THR A 42 -19.69 -0.25 -12.14
CA THR A 42 -19.76 -1.48 -11.32
C THR A 42 -19.62 -2.75 -12.16
N ASN A 43 -19.98 -2.71 -13.43
CA ASN A 43 -19.85 -3.87 -14.33
C ASN A 43 -18.38 -4.17 -14.61
N SER A 44 -17.59 -3.14 -14.92
CA SER A 44 -16.13 -3.30 -15.16
C SER A 44 -15.43 -3.87 -13.94
N VAL A 45 -15.77 -3.42 -12.73
CA VAL A 45 -15.19 -3.97 -11.49
C VAL A 45 -15.65 -5.40 -11.25
N ARG A 46 -16.93 -5.71 -11.49
CA ARG A 46 -17.51 -7.05 -11.32
C ARG A 46 -16.81 -8.09 -12.20
N GLU A 47 -16.59 -7.79 -13.45
CA GLU A 47 -15.92 -8.69 -14.39
C GLU A 47 -14.52 -9.04 -13.91
N GLU A 48 -13.76 -8.04 -13.48
CA GLU A 48 -12.41 -8.24 -12.98
C GLU A 48 -12.37 -8.99 -11.64
N LEU A 49 -13.26 -8.64 -10.68
CA LEU A 49 -13.39 -9.37 -9.43
C LEU A 49 -13.73 -10.85 -9.66
N ASN A 50 -14.66 -11.13 -10.57
CA ASN A 50 -15.02 -12.50 -10.91
C ASN A 50 -13.84 -13.28 -11.48
N GLN A 51 -13.06 -12.68 -12.37
CA GLN A 51 -11.87 -13.31 -12.93
C GLN A 51 -10.80 -13.59 -11.86
N LEU A 52 -10.50 -12.59 -11.03
CA LEU A 52 -9.51 -12.72 -9.97
C LEU A 52 -9.94 -13.74 -8.89
N THR A 53 -11.24 -13.84 -8.61
CA THR A 53 -11.77 -14.87 -7.69
C THR A 53 -11.74 -16.27 -8.33
N LYS A 54 -12.07 -16.38 -9.62
CA LYS A 54 -11.99 -17.66 -10.35
C LYS A 54 -10.57 -18.23 -10.37
N THR A 55 -9.56 -17.38 -10.47
CA THR A 55 -8.15 -17.76 -10.41
C THR A 55 -7.60 -17.89 -8.99
N ARG A 56 -8.43 -17.70 -7.95
CA ARG A 56 -8.08 -17.72 -6.53
C ARG A 56 -7.04 -16.67 -6.11
N LEU A 57 -6.82 -15.65 -6.91
CA LEU A 57 -6.01 -14.49 -6.51
C LEU A 57 -6.72 -13.64 -5.46
N LEU A 58 -8.07 -13.59 -5.54
CA LEU A 58 -8.92 -13.03 -4.51
C LEU A 58 -9.84 -14.11 -3.95
N LYS A 59 -10.18 -13.97 -2.69
CA LYS A 59 -11.28 -14.68 -2.03
C LYS A 59 -12.44 -13.73 -1.80
N SER A 60 -13.65 -14.27 -1.76
CA SER A 60 -14.87 -13.54 -1.47
C SER A 60 -15.57 -14.11 -0.26
N GLU A 61 -16.06 -13.25 0.61
CA GLU A 61 -16.80 -13.60 1.82
C GLU A 61 -18.10 -12.81 1.85
N ARG A 62 -19.21 -13.47 2.13
CA ARG A 62 -20.51 -12.83 2.24
C ARG A 62 -20.76 -12.40 3.68
N ASP A 63 -21.03 -11.10 3.86
CA ASP A 63 -21.46 -10.54 5.12
C ASP A 63 -22.79 -9.82 4.91
N GLY A 64 -23.85 -10.40 5.43
CA GLY A 64 -25.22 -9.94 5.21
C GLY A 64 -25.60 -9.87 3.72
N ARG A 65 -25.89 -8.66 3.24
CA ARG A 65 -26.24 -8.40 1.84
C ARG A 65 -25.06 -8.04 0.94
N GLN A 66 -23.86 -7.92 1.52
CA GLN A 66 -22.66 -7.51 0.80
C GLN A 66 -21.72 -8.70 0.61
N VAL A 67 -20.96 -8.65 -0.49
CA VAL A 67 -19.87 -9.55 -0.76
C VAL A 67 -18.58 -8.75 -0.68
N TYR A 68 -17.72 -9.11 0.26
CA TYR A 68 -16.40 -8.54 0.45
C TYR A 68 -15.36 -9.38 -0.25
N TYR A 69 -14.39 -8.70 -0.82
CA TYR A 69 -13.23 -9.30 -1.49
C TYR A 69 -11.97 -8.96 -0.74
N SER A 70 -11.02 -9.88 -0.72
CA SER A 70 -9.68 -9.71 -0.14
C SER A 70 -8.67 -10.57 -0.89
N ALA A 71 -7.37 -10.29 -0.75
CA ALA A 71 -6.34 -11.14 -1.32
C ALA A 71 -6.37 -12.54 -0.72
N ASP A 72 -6.18 -13.57 -1.55
CA ASP A 72 -5.90 -14.91 -1.04
C ASP A 72 -4.39 -15.03 -0.78
N THR A 73 -4.00 -14.82 0.47
CA THR A 73 -2.58 -14.87 0.89
C THR A 73 -1.99 -16.27 0.82
N SER A 74 -2.82 -17.31 0.67
CA SER A 74 -2.36 -18.70 0.49
C SER A 74 -2.06 -19.05 -0.98
N HIS A 75 -2.39 -18.16 -1.91
CA HIS A 75 -2.14 -18.39 -3.32
C HIS A 75 -0.63 -18.47 -3.61
N PRO A 76 -0.14 -19.48 -4.37
CA PRO A 76 1.29 -19.67 -4.63
C PRO A 76 2.02 -18.44 -5.20
N LEU A 77 1.33 -17.62 -6.00
CA LEU A 77 1.89 -16.39 -6.60
C LEU A 77 1.68 -15.14 -5.73
N PHE A 78 1.15 -15.27 -4.51
CA PHE A 78 0.89 -14.11 -3.67
C PHE A 78 2.17 -13.31 -3.34
N PRO A 79 3.30 -13.94 -2.93
CA PRO A 79 4.52 -13.20 -2.60
C PRO A 79 5.07 -12.42 -3.81
N GLU A 80 5.05 -13.03 -5.00
CA GLU A 80 5.54 -12.42 -6.24
C GLU A 80 4.68 -11.22 -6.64
N LEU A 81 3.36 -11.37 -6.61
CA LEU A 81 2.44 -10.29 -6.94
C LEU A 81 2.56 -9.14 -5.94
N LYS A 82 2.69 -9.43 -4.65
CA LYS A 82 2.94 -8.42 -3.61
C LYS A 82 4.25 -7.66 -3.88
N SER A 83 5.31 -8.39 -4.22
CA SER A 83 6.61 -7.79 -4.57
C SER A 83 6.51 -6.88 -5.80
N ILE A 84 5.85 -7.34 -6.86
CA ILE A 84 5.64 -6.56 -8.09
C ILE A 84 4.84 -5.29 -7.79
N VAL A 85 3.76 -5.42 -7.03
CA VAL A 85 2.93 -4.27 -6.62
C VAL A 85 3.74 -3.27 -5.79
N GLY A 86 4.55 -3.75 -4.83
CA GLY A 86 5.45 -2.90 -4.04
C GLY A 86 6.41 -2.09 -4.92
N LYS A 87 7.01 -2.72 -5.92
CA LYS A 87 7.89 -2.04 -6.90
C LYS A 87 7.14 -0.97 -7.69
N VAL A 88 5.95 -1.27 -8.16
CA VAL A 88 5.10 -0.30 -8.88
C VAL A 88 4.71 0.88 -8.00
N MET A 89 4.43 0.63 -6.74
CA MET A 89 4.15 1.67 -5.74
C MET A 89 5.40 2.46 -5.33
N GLY A 90 6.58 2.04 -5.73
CA GLY A 90 7.83 2.76 -5.43
C GLY A 90 8.35 2.53 -4.01
N ILE A 91 7.96 1.43 -3.37
CA ILE A 91 8.35 1.15 -1.98
C ILE A 91 9.84 0.87 -1.86
N ASP A 92 10.41 0.14 -2.81
CA ASP A 92 11.86 -0.14 -2.82
C ASP A 92 12.66 1.18 -2.80
N GLN A 93 12.23 2.19 -3.59
CA GLN A 93 12.87 3.50 -3.64
C GLN A 93 12.72 4.26 -2.30
N VAL A 94 11.61 4.11 -1.60
CA VAL A 94 11.42 4.70 -0.26
C VAL A 94 12.33 4.02 0.75
N ILE A 95 12.41 2.69 0.73
CA ILE A 95 13.28 1.94 1.63
C ILE A 95 14.76 2.30 1.36
N ASP A 96 15.20 2.23 0.12
CA ASP A 96 16.60 2.49 -0.24
C ASP A 96 16.98 3.98 -0.14
N GLY A 97 16.05 4.86 -0.48
CA GLY A 97 16.28 6.30 -0.50
C GLY A 97 16.21 6.95 0.88
N ILE A 98 15.41 6.42 1.78
CA ILE A 98 15.14 7.02 3.09
C ILE A 98 15.48 6.04 4.21
N VAL A 99 14.74 4.94 4.31
CA VAL A 99 14.71 4.06 5.49
C VAL A 99 16.10 3.50 5.80
N ASN A 100 16.80 2.95 4.80
CA ASN A 100 18.14 2.36 4.99
C ASN A 100 19.24 3.39 5.30
N ARG A 101 18.92 4.69 5.26
CA ARG A 101 19.88 5.78 5.47
C ARG A 101 19.64 6.56 6.76
N LEU A 102 18.59 6.27 7.50
CA LEU A 102 18.23 7.03 8.70
C LEU A 102 18.95 6.59 9.99
N GLY A 103 19.75 5.54 9.96
CA GLY A 103 20.53 5.09 11.12
C GLY A 103 19.64 4.52 12.24
N ASP A 104 19.27 5.34 13.21
CA ASP A 104 18.55 4.92 14.43
C ASP A 104 17.04 4.69 14.24
N LEU A 105 16.64 4.18 13.10
CA LEU A 105 15.27 3.80 12.82
C LEU A 105 15.00 2.37 13.34
N GLU A 106 13.84 2.18 13.99
CA GLU A 106 13.40 0.88 14.50
C GLU A 106 12.35 0.24 13.60
N GLU A 107 11.35 1.01 13.18
CA GLU A 107 10.25 0.55 12.33
C GLU A 107 9.84 1.64 11.35
N ALA A 108 9.46 1.26 10.13
CA ALA A 108 8.87 2.14 9.13
C ALA A 108 7.56 1.56 8.60
N TYR A 109 6.53 2.39 8.55
CA TYR A 109 5.21 2.03 8.05
C TYR A 109 4.78 3.03 6.97
N LEU A 110 4.04 2.52 6.00
CA LEU A 110 3.11 3.34 5.24
C LEU A 110 1.82 3.46 6.03
N ILE A 111 1.18 4.61 5.96
CA ILE A 111 -0.09 4.86 6.66
C ILE A 111 -1.12 5.47 5.71
N ASP A 112 -2.38 5.46 6.15
CA ASP A 112 -3.53 6.09 5.49
C ASP A 112 -3.77 5.62 4.04
N ASP A 113 -4.12 6.53 3.13
CA ASP A 113 -4.52 6.22 1.76
C ASP A 113 -3.47 5.39 1.02
N TYR A 114 -2.20 5.73 1.21
CA TYR A 114 -1.13 4.99 0.54
C TYR A 114 -1.01 3.55 1.07
N ALA A 115 -1.20 3.34 2.38
CA ALA A 115 -1.25 2.01 2.98
C ALA A 115 -2.46 1.18 2.49
N GLU A 116 -3.53 1.83 2.07
CA GLU A 116 -4.67 1.18 1.43
C GLU A 116 -4.47 0.89 -0.07
N GLY A 117 -3.33 1.23 -0.65
CA GLY A 117 -3.06 1.09 -2.08
C GLY A 117 -3.71 2.19 -2.94
N LYS A 118 -4.14 3.30 -2.33
CA LYS A 118 -4.67 4.48 -3.01
C LYS A 118 -3.52 5.45 -3.30
N ASP A 119 -3.22 5.65 -4.58
CA ASP A 119 -2.18 6.61 -4.98
C ASP A 119 -2.78 8.00 -5.18
N THR A 120 -2.70 8.81 -4.16
CA THR A 120 -3.13 10.22 -4.16
C THR A 120 -2.01 11.19 -4.58
N GLY A 121 -0.83 10.66 -4.94
CA GLY A 121 0.37 11.45 -5.18
C GLY A 121 1.13 11.81 -3.90
N ILE A 122 0.68 11.31 -2.75
CA ILE A 122 1.31 11.52 -1.44
C ILE A 122 1.61 10.17 -0.81
N VAL A 123 2.83 10.00 -0.33
CA VAL A 123 3.27 8.84 0.47
C VAL A 123 3.34 9.27 1.93
N ASP A 124 2.48 8.71 2.76
CA ASP A 124 2.46 8.96 4.19
C ASP A 124 3.29 7.90 4.91
N LEU A 125 4.37 8.34 5.57
CA LEU A 125 5.28 7.49 6.34
C LEU A 125 5.11 7.72 7.83
N LEU A 126 5.07 6.65 8.59
CA LEU A 126 5.28 6.65 10.04
C LEU A 126 6.65 6.00 10.29
N LEU A 127 7.53 6.75 10.91
CA LEU A 127 8.88 6.34 11.26
C LEU A 127 9.01 6.29 12.78
N VAL A 128 9.40 5.14 13.31
CA VAL A 128 9.59 4.93 14.75
C VAL A 128 11.08 4.79 15.03
N GLY A 129 11.62 5.68 15.86
CA GLY A 129 13.05 5.72 16.18
C GLY A 129 13.53 7.13 16.50
N ASN A 130 14.80 7.27 16.73
CA ASN A 130 15.46 8.56 16.98
C ASN A 130 16.01 9.12 15.66
N VAL A 131 15.15 9.76 14.88
CA VAL A 131 15.44 10.20 13.51
C VAL A 131 15.77 11.69 13.45
N ASP A 132 16.90 12.02 12.83
CA ASP A 132 17.26 13.40 12.51
C ASP A 132 16.32 13.97 11.42
N GLN A 133 15.54 14.96 11.79
CA GLN A 133 14.55 15.61 10.91
C GLN A 133 15.21 16.31 9.70
N TYR A 134 16.40 16.90 9.88
CA TYR A 134 17.07 17.58 8.79
C TYR A 134 17.53 16.57 7.73
N HIS A 135 18.13 15.48 8.18
CA HIS A 135 18.57 14.40 7.31
C HIS A 135 17.38 13.74 6.59
N LEU A 136 16.29 13.46 7.32
CA LEU A 136 15.06 12.94 6.76
C LEU A 136 14.48 13.84 5.65
N ASN A 137 14.46 15.15 5.87
CA ASN A 137 13.94 16.09 4.88
C ASN A 137 14.77 16.09 3.59
N ASP A 138 16.10 16.01 3.68
CA ASP A 138 16.98 15.93 2.51
C ASP A 138 16.76 14.62 1.74
N LEU A 139 16.71 13.48 2.43
CA LEU A 139 16.45 12.18 1.83
C LEU A 139 15.06 12.14 1.16
N SER A 140 14.04 12.67 1.83
CA SER A 140 12.69 12.74 1.30
C SER A 140 12.64 13.54 0.00
N ARG A 141 13.22 14.74 -0.05
CA ARG A 141 13.29 15.55 -1.29
C ARG A 141 13.98 14.83 -2.43
N LYS A 142 15.06 14.11 -2.16
CA LYS A 142 15.76 13.32 -3.18
C LYS A 142 14.88 12.19 -3.69
N THR A 143 14.25 11.43 -2.79
CA THR A 143 13.39 10.30 -3.14
C THR A 143 12.14 10.74 -3.90
N GLU A 144 11.49 11.84 -3.52
CA GLU A 144 10.32 12.42 -4.21
C GLU A 144 10.54 12.61 -5.71
N ARG A 145 11.76 13.00 -6.11
CA ARG A 145 12.12 13.23 -7.54
C ARG A 145 12.05 11.92 -8.35
N TYR A 146 12.41 10.79 -7.73
CA TYR A 146 12.41 9.49 -8.39
C TYR A 146 11.00 8.88 -8.42
N ILE A 147 10.30 8.90 -7.28
CA ILE A 147 8.97 8.28 -7.21
C ILE A 147 7.87 9.17 -7.78
N LYS A 148 8.16 10.47 -8.05
CA LYS A 148 7.21 11.49 -8.52
C LYS A 148 5.98 11.62 -7.62
N ARG A 149 6.20 11.55 -6.30
CA ARG A 149 5.19 11.70 -5.26
C ARG A 149 5.76 12.52 -4.13
N LYS A 150 4.88 13.21 -3.40
CA LYS A 150 5.26 13.89 -2.17
C LYS A 150 5.35 12.91 -1.01
N ILE A 151 6.26 13.15 -0.08
CA ILE A 151 6.44 12.34 1.11
C ILE A 151 6.09 13.20 2.33
N ARG A 152 5.13 12.73 3.13
CA ARG A 152 4.84 13.25 4.46
C ARG A 152 5.27 12.23 5.48
N SER A 153 6.00 12.66 6.49
CA SER A 153 6.50 11.77 7.54
C SER A 153 6.03 12.22 8.92
N LEU A 154 5.51 11.26 9.67
CA LEU A 154 5.29 11.35 11.11
C LEU A 154 6.43 10.58 11.77
N VAL A 155 7.26 11.27 12.53
CA VAL A 155 8.38 10.68 13.28
C VAL A 155 7.99 10.60 14.73
N LEU A 156 8.10 9.44 15.32
CA LEU A 156 7.82 9.17 16.73
C LEU A 156 8.99 8.41 17.36
N ASN A 157 9.42 8.83 18.53
CA ASN A 157 10.26 7.96 19.33
C ASN A 157 9.45 6.78 19.91
N ARG A 158 10.13 5.80 20.52
CA ARG A 158 9.47 4.56 20.99
C ARG A 158 8.38 4.80 22.02
N ASP A 159 8.56 5.78 22.90
CA ASP A 159 7.59 6.06 23.95
C ASP A 159 6.37 6.83 23.44
N GLU A 160 6.59 7.76 22.52
CA GLU A 160 5.50 8.43 21.79
C GLU A 160 4.69 7.43 20.97
N TYR A 161 5.37 6.52 20.27
CA TYR A 161 4.69 5.47 19.51
C TYR A 161 3.81 4.59 20.39
N LYS A 162 4.32 4.14 21.56
CA LYS A 162 3.53 3.35 22.53
C LYS A 162 2.30 4.12 23.01
N LYS A 163 2.43 5.39 23.33
CA LYS A 163 1.31 6.25 23.79
C LYS A 163 0.25 6.44 22.70
N LEU A 164 0.66 6.65 21.47
CA LEU A 164 -0.25 6.88 20.34
C LEU A 164 -0.73 5.58 19.67
N PHE A 165 -0.18 4.43 20.02
CA PHE A 165 -0.50 3.16 19.40
C PHE A 165 -2.01 2.82 19.36
N PRO A 166 -2.82 3.08 20.43
CA PRO A 166 -4.26 2.81 20.39
C PRO A 166 -4.99 3.54 19.26
N GLU A 167 -4.54 4.74 18.88
CA GLU A 167 -5.10 5.51 17.78
C GLU A 167 -4.49 5.10 16.44
N LEU A 168 -3.18 4.93 16.40
CA LEU A 168 -2.47 4.53 15.19
C LEU A 168 -2.88 3.15 14.68
N LYS A 169 -3.20 2.21 15.56
CA LYS A 169 -3.66 0.86 15.15
C LYS A 169 -5.01 0.87 14.43
N LYS A 170 -5.82 1.92 14.60
CA LYS A 170 -7.11 2.09 13.92
C LYS A 170 -6.95 2.60 12.48
N ARG A 171 -5.79 3.20 12.16
CA ARG A 171 -5.48 3.72 10.82
C ARG A 171 -4.95 2.60 9.93
N PRO A 172 -5.27 2.64 8.63
CA PRO A 172 -4.63 1.78 7.63
C PRO A 172 -3.11 1.91 7.73
N ARG A 173 -2.40 0.78 7.82
CA ARG A 173 -0.95 0.79 7.91
C ARG A 173 -0.34 -0.49 7.35
N VAL A 174 0.82 -0.38 6.75
CA VAL A 174 1.61 -1.50 6.22
C VAL A 174 3.05 -1.33 6.71
N LEU A 175 3.54 -2.32 7.46
CA LEU A 175 4.96 -2.36 7.84
C LEU A 175 5.79 -2.60 6.58
N ILE A 176 6.73 -1.70 6.28
CA ILE A 176 7.61 -1.81 5.12
C ILE A 176 9.05 -2.14 5.52
N TRP A 177 9.43 -1.85 6.76
CA TRP A 177 10.77 -2.12 7.24
C TRP A 177 10.79 -2.23 8.77
N LYS A 178 11.68 -3.09 9.29
CA LYS A 178 11.95 -3.23 10.71
C LYS A 178 13.42 -3.56 10.93
N ALA A 179 14.03 -2.93 11.93
CA ALA A 179 15.39 -3.28 12.40
C ALA A 179 15.42 -4.75 12.87
N LYS A 180 16.53 -5.42 12.58
CA LYS A 180 16.78 -6.80 13.00
C LYS A 180 17.12 -6.90 14.47
#